data_e6d664901dc9965c4b813b3d1704aeed
#
_entry.id   e6d664901dc9965c4b813b3d1704aeed
#
_cell.length_a   1.000
_cell.length_b   1.000
_cell.length_c   1.000
_cell.angle_alpha   90.00
_cell.angle_beta   90.00
_cell.angle_gamma   90.00
#
_symmetry.space_group_name_H-M   'P 1'
#
loop_
_entity.id
_entity.type
_entity.pdbx_description
1 polymer ?
#
loop_
_entity_poly.entity_id
_entity_poly.type
_entity_poly.pdbx_seq_one_letter_code
_entity_poly.pdbx_strand_id
1 'polypeptide(L)'
;MNQNKKAILDLVFYLVIPFLIWKFAKPYIDPYYAMLLSSVPGIIYTLYTFKKEKQFNVTGFFILITLISNTTVDLLSGSAERMLWNDAYYHIVLGIIVICTIFIKKPLMLYFAADIAALQGHDRDKSRELYRDSRIYPALQYLTLFFGLQFILKSFLKIYFISVFGVDGYGEMRAIMTAVGWGISICIGIGFVWV
;
A
#
# COMPACT_ATOMS: atom_id res chain seq x y z
N MET A 1 6.26 5.15 -19.87
CA MET A 1 5.63 3.83 -20.13
C MET A 1 4.13 4.07 -20.34
N ASN A 2 3.50 3.43 -21.33
CA ASN A 2 2.06 3.61 -21.55
C ASN A 2 1.28 3.16 -20.29
N GLN A 3 0.29 3.94 -19.82
CA GLN A 3 -0.47 3.65 -18.60
C GLN A 3 -1.08 2.24 -18.60
N ASN A 4 -1.57 1.78 -19.77
CA ASN A 4 -2.12 0.43 -19.91
C ASN A 4 -1.07 -0.66 -19.68
N LYS A 5 0.18 -0.45 -20.12
CA LYS A 5 1.27 -1.41 -19.84
C LYS A 5 1.64 -1.44 -18.38
N LYS A 6 1.60 -0.30 -17.67
CA LYS A 6 1.87 -0.25 -16.23
C LYS A 6 0.80 -1.03 -15.45
N ALA A 7 -0.47 -0.78 -15.75
CA ALA A 7 -1.59 -1.49 -15.09
C ALA A 7 -1.51 -3.02 -15.28
N ILE A 8 -1.13 -3.49 -16.49
CA ILE A 8 -0.95 -4.91 -16.76
C ILE A 8 0.23 -5.48 -15.95
N LEU A 9 1.35 -4.76 -15.86
CA LEU A 9 2.50 -5.21 -15.07
C LEU A 9 2.17 -5.24 -13.57
N ASP A 10 1.44 -4.24 -13.07
CA ASP A 10 0.98 -4.22 -11.68
C ASP A 10 0.09 -5.43 -11.38
N LEU A 11 -0.86 -5.76 -12.27
CA LEU A 11 -1.69 -6.96 -12.15
C LEU A 11 -0.84 -8.24 -12.11
N VAL A 12 0.12 -8.35 -13.00
CA VAL A 12 0.97 -9.54 -13.13
C VAL A 12 1.85 -9.72 -11.89
N PHE A 13 2.56 -8.67 -11.46
CA PHE A 13 3.54 -8.78 -10.38
C PHE A 13 2.92 -8.76 -8.98
N TYR A 14 1.77 -8.11 -8.77
CA TYR A 14 1.13 -8.05 -7.45
C TYR A 14 0.02 -9.08 -7.25
N LEU A 15 -0.51 -9.69 -8.32
CA LEU A 15 -1.61 -10.64 -8.20
C LEU A 15 -1.29 -11.99 -8.87
N VAL A 16 -1.05 -12.00 -10.19
CA VAL A 16 -0.97 -13.28 -10.94
C VAL A 16 0.22 -14.13 -10.51
N ILE A 17 1.44 -13.57 -10.55
CA ILE A 17 2.66 -14.31 -10.19
C ILE A 17 2.62 -14.74 -8.70
N PRO A 18 2.33 -13.86 -7.73
CA PRO A 18 2.18 -14.26 -6.33
C PRO A 18 1.18 -15.37 -6.10
N PHE A 19 0.01 -15.30 -6.75
CA PHE A 19 -1.02 -16.35 -6.64
C PHE A 19 -0.53 -17.69 -7.19
N LEU A 20 0.12 -17.68 -8.36
CA LEU A 20 0.69 -18.90 -8.95
C LEU A 20 1.79 -19.50 -8.08
N ILE A 21 2.71 -18.66 -7.57
CA ILE A 21 3.76 -19.13 -6.66
C ILE A 21 3.15 -19.78 -5.43
N TRP A 22 2.19 -19.12 -4.77
CA TRP A 22 1.48 -19.70 -3.64
C TRP A 22 0.85 -21.06 -3.98
N LYS A 23 0.07 -21.11 -5.07
CA LYS A 23 -0.66 -22.31 -5.49
C LYS A 23 0.26 -23.50 -5.77
N PHE A 24 1.40 -23.24 -6.42
CA PHE A 24 2.33 -24.30 -6.81
C PHE A 24 3.35 -24.62 -5.71
N ALA A 25 3.74 -23.69 -4.86
CA ALA A 25 4.71 -23.93 -3.81
C ALA A 25 4.11 -24.59 -2.56
N LYS A 26 2.89 -24.19 -2.16
CA LYS A 26 2.20 -24.70 -0.96
C LYS A 26 2.20 -26.22 -0.79
N PRO A 27 2.01 -27.07 -1.86
CA PRO A 27 2.03 -28.52 -1.71
C PRO A 27 3.41 -29.11 -1.39
N TYR A 28 4.50 -28.38 -1.63
CA TYR A 28 5.87 -28.89 -1.56
C TYR A 28 6.71 -28.31 -0.42
N ILE A 29 6.32 -27.12 0.08
CA ILE A 29 7.05 -26.43 1.15
C ILE A 29 6.09 -25.93 2.21
N ASP A 30 6.63 -25.63 3.41
CA ASP A 30 5.83 -25.05 4.50
C ASP A 30 5.09 -23.78 4.02
N PRO A 31 3.80 -23.62 4.39
CA PRO A 31 2.98 -22.47 4.00
C PRO A 31 3.62 -21.11 4.27
N TYR A 32 4.39 -20.97 5.36
CA TYR A 32 5.09 -19.73 5.68
C TYR A 32 6.11 -19.36 4.59
N TYR A 33 6.94 -20.31 4.16
CA TYR A 33 7.91 -20.08 3.10
C TYR A 33 7.24 -19.88 1.73
N ALA A 34 6.12 -20.55 1.48
CA ALA A 34 5.33 -20.34 0.26
C ALA A 34 4.77 -18.91 0.20
N MET A 35 4.28 -18.38 1.34
CA MET A 35 3.81 -17.00 1.45
C MET A 35 4.95 -15.99 1.23
N LEU A 36 6.08 -16.18 1.89
CA LEU A 36 7.27 -15.32 1.69
C LEU A 36 7.73 -15.33 0.23
N LEU A 37 7.85 -16.50 -0.37
CA LEU A 37 8.25 -16.63 -1.78
C LEU A 37 7.27 -15.93 -2.71
N SER A 38 5.98 -16.00 -2.42
CA SER A 38 4.93 -15.33 -3.20
C SER A 38 5.01 -13.80 -3.13
N SER A 39 5.62 -13.21 -2.09
CA SER A 39 5.77 -11.77 -1.97
C SER A 39 6.97 -11.21 -2.76
N VAL A 40 7.98 -12.03 -3.04
CA VAL A 40 9.23 -11.63 -3.70
C VAL A 40 9.02 -10.89 -5.04
N PRO A 41 8.17 -11.36 -5.97
CA PRO A 41 7.97 -10.65 -7.24
C PRO A 41 7.45 -9.23 -7.06
N GLY A 42 6.52 -9.03 -6.12
CA GLY A 42 5.98 -7.70 -5.80
C GLY A 42 7.05 -6.78 -5.20
N ILE A 43 7.89 -7.30 -4.31
CA ILE A 43 9.01 -6.55 -3.71
C ILE A 43 9.99 -6.11 -4.79
N ILE A 44 10.44 -7.04 -5.64
CA ILE A 44 11.39 -6.74 -6.72
C ILE A 44 10.80 -5.70 -7.69
N TYR A 45 9.54 -5.87 -8.06
CA TYR A 45 8.85 -4.95 -8.96
C TYR A 45 8.70 -3.55 -8.34
N THR A 46 8.38 -3.45 -7.06
CA THR A 46 8.30 -2.17 -6.34
C THR A 46 9.65 -1.45 -6.33
N LEU A 47 10.73 -2.16 -5.99
CA LEU A 47 12.09 -1.60 -5.98
C LEU A 47 12.54 -1.15 -7.38
N TYR A 48 12.25 -1.97 -8.41
CA TYR A 48 12.52 -1.62 -9.79
C TYR A 48 11.78 -0.35 -10.22
N THR A 49 10.48 -0.26 -9.91
CA THR A 49 9.64 0.89 -10.26
C THR A 49 10.10 2.15 -9.52
N PHE A 50 10.42 2.04 -8.22
CA PHE A 50 10.99 3.13 -7.43
C PHE A 50 12.26 3.71 -8.07
N LYS A 51 13.21 2.85 -8.44
CA LYS A 51 14.46 3.26 -9.09
C LYS A 51 14.22 3.88 -10.46
N LYS A 52 13.36 3.26 -11.26
CA LYS A 52 13.06 3.68 -12.64
C LYS A 52 12.35 5.02 -12.69
N GLU A 53 11.37 5.24 -11.81
CA GLU A 53 10.57 6.45 -11.76
C GLU A 53 11.24 7.56 -10.92
N LYS A 54 12.46 7.31 -10.39
CA LYS A 54 13.24 8.25 -9.56
C LYS A 54 12.40 8.87 -8.44
N GLN A 55 11.61 8.07 -7.74
CA GLN A 55 10.69 8.50 -6.70
C GLN A 55 11.39 8.91 -5.40
N PHE A 56 12.40 9.79 -5.49
CA PHE A 56 13.13 10.36 -4.36
C PHE A 56 12.34 11.55 -3.78
N ASN A 57 11.16 11.26 -3.24
CA ASN A 57 10.23 12.22 -2.69
C ASN A 57 9.50 11.61 -1.48
N VAL A 58 8.63 12.38 -0.81
CA VAL A 58 7.92 11.89 0.40
C VAL A 58 7.06 10.67 0.09
N THR A 59 6.37 10.68 -1.04
CA THR A 59 5.56 9.55 -1.51
C THR A 59 6.39 8.29 -1.68
N GLY A 60 7.53 8.40 -2.37
CA GLY A 60 8.42 7.26 -2.60
C GLY A 60 9.07 6.76 -1.31
N PHE A 61 9.49 7.64 -0.41
CA PHE A 61 10.01 7.23 0.90
C PHE A 61 8.94 6.54 1.74
N PHE A 62 7.69 7.01 1.71
CA PHE A 62 6.59 6.32 2.37
C PHE A 62 6.42 4.89 1.84
N ILE A 63 6.43 4.70 0.51
CA ILE A 63 6.35 3.37 -0.12
C ILE A 63 7.53 2.48 0.32
N LEU A 64 8.76 2.99 0.33
CA LEU A 64 9.93 2.20 0.73
C LEU A 64 9.90 1.83 2.21
N ILE A 65 9.59 2.78 3.10
CA ILE A 65 9.52 2.53 4.54
C ILE A 65 8.44 1.48 4.83
N THR A 66 7.27 1.61 4.23
CA THR A 66 6.19 0.64 4.41
C THR A 66 6.55 -0.73 3.84
N LEU A 67 7.21 -0.80 2.69
CA LEU A 67 7.68 -2.06 2.11
C LEU A 67 8.69 -2.76 3.03
N ILE A 68 9.72 -2.03 3.48
CA ILE A 68 10.78 -2.59 4.33
C ILE A 68 10.20 -3.05 5.67
N SER A 69 9.40 -2.21 6.33
CA SER A 69 8.83 -2.56 7.63
C SER A 69 7.84 -3.71 7.54
N ASN A 70 6.97 -3.74 6.52
CA ASN A 70 6.07 -4.88 6.32
C ASN A 70 6.84 -6.17 6.04
N THR A 71 7.82 -6.14 5.13
CA THR A 71 8.67 -7.31 4.84
C THR A 71 9.40 -7.79 6.11
N THR A 72 9.87 -6.87 6.95
CA THR A 72 10.51 -7.23 8.24
C THR A 72 9.53 -7.91 9.16
N VAL A 73 8.30 -7.41 9.29
CA VAL A 73 7.23 -8.05 10.08
C VAL A 73 6.94 -9.46 9.57
N ASP A 74 6.83 -9.64 8.25
CA ASP A 74 6.59 -10.94 7.63
C ASP A 74 7.72 -11.93 7.93
N LEU A 75 8.98 -11.50 7.79
CA LEU A 75 10.17 -12.33 8.06
C LEU A 75 10.33 -12.71 9.54
N LEU A 76 9.90 -11.84 10.46
CA LEU A 76 9.98 -12.10 11.90
C LEU A 76 8.78 -12.91 12.43
N SER A 77 7.78 -13.15 11.64
CA SER A 77 6.55 -13.84 12.05
C SER A 77 6.77 -15.33 12.36
N GLY A 78 7.67 -16.01 11.69
CA GLY A 78 8.10 -17.38 11.97
C GLY A 78 7.06 -18.47 11.68
N SER A 79 5.80 -18.12 11.35
CA SER A 79 4.77 -19.05 10.90
C SER A 79 3.75 -18.34 9.99
N ALA A 80 3.08 -19.12 9.13
CA ALA A 80 2.10 -18.59 8.19
C ALA A 80 0.93 -17.89 8.90
N GLU A 81 0.41 -18.50 9.96
CA GLU A 81 -0.69 -17.90 10.73
C GLU A 81 -0.28 -16.59 11.39
N ARG A 82 0.86 -16.57 12.09
CA ARG A 82 1.38 -15.34 12.69
C ARG A 82 1.65 -14.26 11.65
N MET A 83 2.17 -14.63 10.48
CA MET A 83 2.40 -13.69 9.38
C MET A 83 1.10 -13.01 8.94
N LEU A 84 0.00 -13.75 8.81
CA LEU A 84 -1.30 -13.18 8.46
C LEU A 84 -1.82 -12.19 9.52
N TRP A 85 -1.74 -12.58 10.81
CA TRP A 85 -2.16 -11.73 11.92
C TRP A 85 -1.27 -10.50 12.08
N ASN A 86 0.04 -10.68 12.04
CA ASN A 86 1.00 -9.58 12.19
C ASN A 86 0.87 -8.55 11.08
N ASP A 87 0.65 -9.00 9.83
CA ASP A 87 0.40 -8.10 8.72
C ASP A 87 -0.92 -7.29 8.90
N ALA A 88 -1.97 -7.92 9.43
CA ALA A 88 -3.20 -7.20 9.75
C ALA A 88 -2.97 -6.15 10.85
N TYR A 89 -2.29 -6.50 11.94
CA TYR A 89 -1.95 -5.54 13.00
C TYR A 89 -1.03 -4.42 12.52
N TYR A 90 -0.04 -4.76 11.69
CA TYR A 90 0.85 -3.76 11.08
C TYR A 90 0.07 -2.71 10.31
N HIS A 91 -0.91 -3.10 9.50
CA HIS A 91 -1.73 -2.16 8.73
C HIS A 91 -2.65 -1.31 9.61
N ILE A 92 -3.16 -1.84 10.73
CA ILE A 92 -3.89 -1.02 11.71
C ILE A 92 -2.99 0.08 12.28
N VAL A 93 -1.78 -0.29 12.73
CA VAL A 93 -0.80 0.65 13.28
C VAL A 93 -0.42 1.70 12.23
N LEU A 94 -0.17 1.26 10.99
CA LEU A 94 0.14 2.17 9.87
C LEU A 94 -1.00 3.16 9.62
N GLY A 95 -2.25 2.70 9.62
CA GLY A 95 -3.43 3.56 9.47
C GLY A 95 -3.52 4.60 10.57
N ILE A 96 -3.28 4.22 11.83
CA ILE A 96 -3.25 5.14 12.97
C ILE A 96 -2.14 6.17 12.79
N ILE A 97 -0.92 5.76 12.42
CA ILE A 97 0.20 6.67 12.16
C ILE A 97 -0.17 7.69 11.10
N VAL A 98 -0.77 7.26 9.98
CA VAL A 98 -1.22 8.16 8.91
C VAL A 98 -2.24 9.18 9.44
N ILE A 99 -3.24 8.74 10.21
CA ILE A 99 -4.24 9.64 10.81
C ILE A 99 -3.58 10.63 11.79
N CYS A 100 -2.61 10.18 12.59
CA CYS A 100 -1.88 11.04 13.51
C CYS A 100 -1.15 12.20 12.82
N THR A 101 -0.81 12.07 11.53
CA THR A 101 -0.20 13.18 10.76
C THR A 101 -1.12 14.40 10.64
N ILE A 102 -2.45 14.21 10.77
CA ILE A 102 -3.43 15.31 10.77
C ILE A 102 -3.31 16.12 12.05
N PHE A 103 -3.20 15.46 13.21
CA PHE A 103 -3.14 16.13 14.52
C PHE A 103 -1.86 16.93 14.70
N ILE A 104 -0.75 16.51 14.11
CA ILE A 104 0.50 17.28 14.10
C ILE A 104 0.53 18.37 13.01
N LYS A 105 -0.63 18.64 12.35
CA LYS A 105 -0.78 19.64 11.28
C LYS A 105 0.13 19.41 10.06
N LYS A 106 0.47 18.15 9.80
CA LYS A 106 1.29 17.71 8.66
C LYS A 106 0.60 16.54 7.93
N PRO A 107 -0.64 16.72 7.42
CA PRO A 107 -1.38 15.64 6.79
C PRO A 107 -0.59 15.04 5.62
N LEU A 108 -0.51 13.72 5.55
CA LEU A 108 0.35 13.02 4.59
C LEU A 108 -0.01 13.37 3.14
N MET A 109 -1.31 13.55 2.85
CA MET A 109 -1.79 13.91 1.51
C MET A 109 -1.35 15.30 1.05
N LEU A 110 -1.01 16.21 1.96
CA LEU A 110 -0.39 17.51 1.61
C LEU A 110 0.95 17.30 0.91
N TYR A 111 1.75 16.37 1.42
CA TYR A 111 3.06 16.06 0.85
C TYR A 111 2.94 15.29 -0.46
N PHE A 112 1.99 14.37 -0.54
CA PHE A 112 1.72 13.63 -1.79
C PHE A 112 1.22 14.56 -2.89
N ALA A 113 0.33 15.51 -2.58
CA ALA A 113 -0.12 16.53 -3.52
C ALA A 113 1.03 17.40 -4.02
N ALA A 114 1.94 17.84 -3.12
CA ALA A 114 3.12 18.61 -3.50
C ALA A 114 4.10 17.79 -4.37
N ASP A 115 4.24 16.47 -4.10
CA ASP A 115 5.05 15.59 -4.94
C ASP A 115 4.44 15.43 -6.35
N ILE A 116 3.10 15.33 -6.46
CA ILE A 116 2.39 15.30 -7.75
C ILE A 116 2.58 16.62 -8.51
N ALA A 117 2.45 17.76 -7.84
CA ALA A 117 2.71 19.07 -8.44
C ALA A 117 4.15 19.19 -8.97
N ALA A 118 5.12 18.64 -8.24
CA ALA A 118 6.51 18.60 -8.68
C ALA A 118 6.72 17.74 -9.95
N LEU A 119 5.98 16.65 -10.10
CA LEU A 119 5.98 15.85 -11.34
C LEU A 119 5.39 16.62 -12.53
N GLN A 120 4.53 17.60 -12.28
CA GLN A 120 3.96 18.50 -13.28
C GLN A 120 4.86 19.74 -13.57
N GLY A 121 6.03 19.80 -12.94
CA GLY A 121 7.01 20.89 -13.16
C GLY A 121 6.89 22.07 -12.21
N HIS A 122 6.02 22.00 -11.19
CA HIS A 122 5.91 23.05 -10.17
C HIS A 122 6.96 22.86 -9.08
N ASP A 123 7.31 23.97 -8.39
CA ASP A 123 8.19 23.92 -7.23
C ASP A 123 7.47 23.22 -6.04
N ARG A 124 8.11 22.19 -5.47
CA ARG A 124 7.52 21.36 -4.42
C ARG A 124 7.26 22.16 -3.13
N ASP A 125 8.21 22.98 -2.71
CA ASP A 125 8.11 23.68 -1.44
C ASP A 125 7.08 24.81 -1.53
N LYS A 126 7.06 25.54 -2.64
CA LYS A 126 6.03 26.54 -2.92
C LYS A 126 4.64 25.93 -3.03
N SER A 127 4.51 24.80 -3.68
CA SER A 127 3.22 24.09 -3.77
C SER A 127 2.74 23.66 -2.38
N ARG A 128 3.63 23.16 -1.52
CA ARG A 128 3.30 22.75 -0.16
C ARG A 128 2.84 23.94 0.70
N GLU A 129 3.50 25.09 0.61
CA GLU A 129 3.10 26.32 1.30
C GLU A 129 1.74 26.81 0.80
N LEU A 130 1.56 26.88 -0.52
CA LEU A 130 0.29 27.28 -1.14
C LEU A 130 -0.87 26.38 -0.69
N TYR A 131 -0.69 25.07 -0.68
CA TYR A 131 -1.72 24.13 -0.26
C TYR A 131 -2.03 24.22 1.23
N ARG A 132 -1.07 24.59 2.07
CA ARG A 132 -1.28 24.77 3.51
C ARG A 132 -2.15 25.99 3.81
N ASP A 133 -1.99 27.08 3.06
CA ASP A 133 -2.69 28.34 3.28
C ASP A 133 -3.97 28.46 2.46
N SER A 134 -4.28 27.45 1.64
CA SER A 134 -5.43 27.46 0.75
C SER A 134 -6.68 26.85 1.36
N ARG A 135 -7.83 27.08 0.70
CA ARG A 135 -9.11 26.44 1.04
C ARG A 135 -9.11 24.93 0.83
N ILE A 136 -8.10 24.39 0.12
CA ILE A 136 -7.97 22.94 -0.14
C ILE A 136 -7.30 22.19 1.04
N TYR A 137 -6.69 22.89 2.00
CA TYR A 137 -6.05 22.23 3.14
C TYR A 137 -6.99 21.29 3.92
N PRO A 138 -8.24 21.68 4.27
CA PRO A 138 -9.18 20.77 4.90
C PRO A 138 -9.48 19.51 4.03
N ALA A 139 -9.58 19.67 2.72
CA ALA A 139 -9.81 18.54 1.82
C ALA A 139 -8.63 17.54 1.85
N LEU A 140 -7.38 18.04 1.91
CA LEU A 140 -6.20 17.20 2.08
C LEU A 140 -6.16 16.50 3.44
N GLN A 141 -6.70 17.11 4.50
CA GLN A 141 -6.88 16.45 5.80
C GLN A 141 -7.92 15.32 5.69
N TYR A 142 -9.07 15.54 5.04
CA TYR A 142 -10.07 14.49 4.80
C TYR A 142 -9.52 13.35 3.94
N LEU A 143 -8.76 13.65 2.88
CA LEU A 143 -8.09 12.63 2.08
C LEU A 143 -7.08 11.83 2.90
N THR A 144 -6.34 12.48 3.82
CA THR A 144 -5.41 11.79 4.74
C THR A 144 -6.19 10.89 5.70
N LEU A 145 -7.29 11.37 6.26
CA LEU A 145 -8.16 10.57 7.12
C LEU A 145 -8.69 9.34 6.37
N PHE A 146 -9.22 9.52 5.17
CA PHE A 146 -9.70 8.43 4.34
C PHE A 146 -8.59 7.43 4.00
N PHE A 147 -7.40 7.93 3.66
CA PHE A 147 -6.23 7.11 3.39
C PHE A 147 -5.76 6.31 4.61
N GLY A 148 -5.83 6.87 5.82
CA GLY A 148 -5.53 6.13 7.05
C GLY A 148 -6.62 5.10 7.39
N LEU A 149 -7.89 5.49 7.29
CA LEU A 149 -9.04 4.62 7.57
C LEU A 149 -9.07 3.39 6.63
N GLN A 150 -8.69 3.52 5.38
CA GLN A 150 -8.65 2.38 4.46
C GLN A 150 -7.70 1.25 4.94
N PHE A 151 -6.55 1.58 5.56
CA PHE A 151 -5.67 0.57 6.13
C PHE A 151 -6.36 -0.19 7.26
N ILE A 152 -7.05 0.53 8.15
CA ILE A 152 -7.77 -0.05 9.28
C ILE A 152 -8.93 -0.91 8.78
N LEU A 153 -9.76 -0.41 7.87
CA LEU A 153 -10.89 -1.16 7.31
C LEU A 153 -10.45 -2.42 6.56
N LYS A 154 -9.39 -2.31 5.75
CA LYS A 154 -8.81 -3.48 5.08
C LYS A 154 -8.26 -4.51 6.06
N SER A 155 -7.70 -4.07 7.18
CA SER A 155 -7.22 -4.98 8.23
C SER A 155 -8.37 -5.73 8.90
N PHE A 156 -9.48 -5.08 9.20
CA PHE A 156 -10.66 -5.77 9.74
C PHE A 156 -11.22 -6.78 8.74
N LEU A 157 -11.29 -6.42 7.45
CA LEU A 157 -11.69 -7.36 6.41
C LEU A 157 -10.74 -8.55 6.33
N LYS A 158 -9.43 -8.30 6.41
CA LYS A 158 -8.41 -9.35 6.43
C LYS A 158 -8.54 -10.26 7.65
N ILE A 159 -8.74 -9.70 8.85
CA ILE A 159 -8.99 -10.46 10.08
C ILE A 159 -10.20 -11.37 9.92
N TYR A 160 -11.30 -10.86 9.36
CA TYR A 160 -12.46 -11.67 9.05
C TYR A 160 -12.12 -12.85 8.11
N PHE A 161 -11.39 -12.60 7.04
CA PHE A 161 -10.97 -13.66 6.12
C PHE A 161 -10.03 -14.68 6.75
N ILE A 162 -9.10 -14.24 7.62
CA ILE A 162 -8.23 -15.15 8.37
C ILE A 162 -9.07 -16.08 9.24
N SER A 163 -10.11 -15.58 9.90
CA SER A 163 -10.98 -16.38 10.77
C SER A 163 -11.85 -17.37 10.00
N VAL A 164 -12.19 -17.08 8.73
CA VAL A 164 -13.05 -17.94 7.89
C VAL A 164 -12.25 -18.94 7.07
N PHE A 165 -11.16 -18.50 6.45
CA PHE A 165 -10.41 -19.30 5.47
C PHE A 165 -9.08 -19.83 6.01
N GLY A 166 -8.59 -19.27 7.13
CA GLY A 166 -7.29 -19.64 7.67
C GLY A 166 -6.13 -19.41 6.68
N VAL A 167 -5.03 -20.12 6.91
CA VAL A 167 -3.84 -20.08 6.04
C VAL A 167 -4.14 -20.64 4.65
N ASP A 168 -5.03 -21.64 4.56
CA ASP A 168 -5.34 -22.32 3.31
C ASP A 168 -5.95 -21.41 2.26
N GLY A 169 -6.76 -20.43 2.68
CA GLY A 169 -7.36 -19.42 1.83
C GLY A 169 -6.49 -18.20 1.50
N TYR A 170 -5.18 -18.25 1.76
CA TYR A 170 -4.30 -17.10 1.53
C TYR A 170 -4.32 -16.57 0.09
N GLY A 171 -4.38 -17.47 -0.90
CA GLY A 171 -4.39 -17.06 -2.32
C GLY A 171 -5.64 -16.25 -2.67
N GLU A 172 -6.81 -16.75 -2.28
CA GLU A 172 -8.11 -16.11 -2.49
C GLU A 172 -8.21 -14.79 -1.70
N MET A 173 -7.79 -14.82 -0.44
CA MET A 173 -7.73 -13.63 0.42
C MET A 173 -6.87 -12.54 -0.23
N ARG A 174 -5.69 -12.90 -0.73
CA ARG A 174 -4.78 -11.95 -1.40
C ARG A 174 -5.42 -11.36 -2.65
N ALA A 175 -6.11 -12.17 -3.46
CA ALA A 175 -6.81 -11.69 -4.66
C ALA A 175 -7.92 -10.69 -4.31
N ILE A 176 -8.76 -11.01 -3.33
CA ILE A 176 -9.84 -10.13 -2.87
C ILE A 176 -9.27 -8.83 -2.30
N MET A 177 -8.25 -8.91 -1.43
CA MET A 177 -7.63 -7.73 -0.82
C MET A 177 -6.96 -6.83 -1.84
N THR A 178 -6.37 -7.40 -2.91
CA THR A 178 -5.80 -6.63 -4.03
C THR A 178 -6.90 -5.90 -4.80
N ALA A 179 -8.00 -6.58 -5.13
CA ALA A 179 -9.15 -5.96 -5.82
C ALA A 179 -9.77 -4.82 -4.99
N VAL A 180 -9.96 -5.03 -3.68
CA VAL A 180 -10.43 -4.00 -2.75
C VAL A 180 -9.45 -2.82 -2.71
N GLY A 181 -8.14 -3.10 -2.65
CA GLY A 181 -7.11 -2.08 -2.67
C GLY A 181 -7.14 -1.21 -3.93
N TRP A 182 -7.33 -1.80 -5.10
CA TRP A 182 -7.48 -1.05 -6.35
C TRP A 182 -8.75 -0.20 -6.38
N GLY A 183 -9.89 -0.74 -5.95
CA GLY A 183 -11.13 0.02 -5.83
C GLY A 183 -10.96 1.28 -4.97
N ILE A 184 -10.33 1.14 -3.80
CA ILE A 184 -10.06 2.26 -2.90
C ILE A 184 -9.06 3.26 -3.53
N SER A 185 -8.03 2.77 -4.20
CA SER A 185 -7.05 3.64 -4.87
C SER A 185 -7.69 4.50 -5.96
N ILE A 186 -8.66 3.96 -6.70
CA ILE A 186 -9.45 4.71 -7.68
C ILE A 186 -10.27 5.81 -6.98
N CYS A 187 -10.93 5.50 -5.87
CA CYS A 187 -11.69 6.49 -5.09
C CYS A 187 -10.80 7.64 -4.59
N ILE A 188 -9.60 7.31 -4.07
CA ILE A 188 -8.63 8.34 -3.64
C ILE A 188 -8.17 9.18 -4.83
N GLY A 189 -7.88 8.54 -5.97
CA GLY A 189 -7.47 9.24 -7.20
C GLY A 189 -8.54 10.22 -7.68
N ILE A 190 -9.82 9.83 -7.67
CA ILE A 190 -10.94 10.73 -7.96
C ILE A 190 -10.97 11.88 -6.95
N GLY A 191 -10.81 11.61 -5.66
CA GLY A 191 -10.75 12.65 -4.63
C GLY A 191 -9.67 13.69 -4.88
N PHE A 192 -8.49 13.28 -5.38
CA PHE A 192 -7.43 14.21 -5.76
C PHE A 192 -7.77 15.10 -6.97
N VAL A 193 -8.60 14.62 -7.90
CA VAL A 193 -9.03 15.41 -9.07
C VAL A 193 -10.04 16.50 -8.67
N TRP A 194 -10.82 16.28 -7.60
CA TRP A 194 -11.82 17.22 -7.10
C TRP A 194 -11.26 18.29 -6.14
N VAL A 195 -10.04 18.14 -5.69
CA VAL A 195 -9.32 19.06 -4.79
C VAL A 195 -8.36 19.95 -5.57
#